data_00d3fd778b56e3a783abbffcced36ed1
#
_entry.id   00d3fd778b56e3a783abbffcced36ed1
#
_cell.length_a   1.000
_cell.length_b   1.000
_cell.length_c   1.000
_cell.angle_alpha   90.00
_cell.angle_beta   90.00
_cell.angle_gamma   90.00
#
_symmetry.space_group_name_H-M   'P 1'
#
loop_
_entity.id
_entity.type
_entity.pdbx_description
1 polymer ?
#
loop_
_entity_poly.entity_id
_entity_poly.type
_entity_poly.pdbx_seq_one_letter_code
_entity_poly.pdbx_strand_id
1 'polypeptide(L)'
;RDLKRQKKKSINKLKKEFIDDNTITKQIGHVGIYAGKDKDGNDTWIHCTGGSIDNVVLTTENEYDGFQYFYSPFENKRKNVSAGNFLDGTKVIKLPELEGYNGKKTYEPYTTITSVNSWQYKLQQKAYTNEDGFRMINGRYMIATGSGVSHDIGRYIDIVLENGTVIPCVIGDAKDDAHTDQEFHIMTKKSHCVSEFLVDTSVMNPDLQLSGNMSNYREEWNSKVVKFILYDKIAG
;
A
#
# COMPACT_ATOMS: atom_id res chain seq x y z
N ARG A 1 2.06 -8.58 -35.29
CA ARG A 1 2.58 -9.76 -34.53
C ARG A 1 3.88 -9.43 -33.80
N ASP A 2 4.78 -8.60 -34.36
CA ASP A 2 6.07 -8.27 -33.75
C ASP A 2 5.97 -7.32 -32.54
N LEU A 3 5.11 -6.34 -32.57
CA LEU A 3 4.89 -5.40 -31.46
C LEU A 3 4.42 -6.12 -30.18
N LYS A 4 3.48 -7.07 -30.31
CA LYS A 4 3.06 -7.91 -29.17
C LYS A 4 4.20 -8.76 -28.61
N ARG A 5 5.11 -9.20 -29.48
CA ARG A 5 6.27 -10.01 -29.08
C ARG A 5 7.36 -9.17 -28.42
N GLN A 6 7.57 -7.93 -28.90
CA GLN A 6 8.50 -6.98 -28.27
C GLN A 6 7.96 -6.49 -26.93
N LYS A 7 6.65 -6.12 -26.83
CA LYS A 7 6.00 -5.77 -25.55
C LYS A 7 6.12 -6.93 -24.52
N LYS A 8 5.91 -8.17 -24.95
CA LYS A 8 6.07 -9.34 -24.07
C LYS A 8 7.53 -9.57 -23.64
N LYS A 9 8.50 -9.30 -24.52
CA LYS A 9 9.94 -9.36 -24.18
C LYS A 9 10.34 -8.26 -23.21
N SER A 10 9.82 -7.03 -23.37
CA SER A 10 10.10 -5.90 -22.48
C SER A 10 9.49 -6.12 -21.09
N ILE A 11 8.24 -6.62 -20.99
CA ILE A 11 7.62 -6.98 -19.72
C ILE A 11 8.39 -8.13 -19.03
N ASN A 12 8.83 -9.13 -19.78
CA ASN A 12 9.61 -10.24 -19.23
C ASN A 12 11.03 -9.79 -18.80
N LYS A 13 11.63 -8.84 -19.51
CA LYS A 13 12.90 -8.23 -19.12
C LYS A 13 12.77 -7.41 -17.83
N LEU A 14 11.70 -6.62 -17.71
CA LEU A 14 11.33 -5.93 -16.47
C LEU A 14 11.18 -6.90 -15.30
N LYS A 15 10.38 -7.97 -15.47
CA LYS A 15 10.22 -8.98 -14.44
C LYS A 15 11.55 -9.59 -14.02
N LYS A 16 12.45 -9.79 -14.95
CA LYS A 16 13.78 -10.35 -14.70
C LYS A 16 14.71 -9.34 -14.03
N GLU A 17 14.74 -8.09 -14.51
CA GLU A 17 15.58 -7.02 -13.92
C GLU A 17 15.10 -6.60 -12.53
N PHE A 18 13.78 -6.66 -12.24
CA PHE A 18 13.24 -6.42 -10.90
C PHE A 18 13.43 -7.60 -9.92
N ILE A 19 13.68 -8.80 -10.44
CA ILE A 19 13.80 -10.02 -9.62
C ILE A 19 15.28 -10.38 -9.38
N ASP A 20 16.15 -10.13 -10.37
CA ASP A 20 17.52 -10.64 -10.37
C ASP A 20 18.58 -9.61 -9.94
N ASP A 21 18.21 -8.31 -9.77
CA ASP A 21 19.20 -7.27 -9.49
C ASP A 21 18.84 -6.47 -8.22
N ASN A 22 19.49 -6.84 -7.12
CA ASN A 22 19.41 -6.12 -5.84
C ASN A 22 20.07 -4.73 -5.88
N THR A 23 20.53 -4.30 -7.04
CA THR A 23 21.13 -2.99 -7.26
C THR A 23 20.42 -2.23 -8.39
N ILE A 24 19.12 -1.91 -8.23
CA ILE A 24 18.48 -0.96 -9.13
C ILE A 24 18.99 0.45 -8.80
N THR A 25 20.16 0.76 -9.32
CA THR A 25 20.68 2.14 -9.36
C THR A 25 20.18 2.91 -10.59
N LYS A 26 19.25 2.36 -11.36
CA LYS A 26 18.66 3.07 -12.50
C LYS A 26 17.60 4.03 -12.01
N GLN A 27 17.93 5.30 -12.00
CA GLN A 27 16.96 6.38 -11.85
C GLN A 27 15.89 6.24 -12.94
N ILE A 28 14.61 6.22 -12.52
CA ILE A 28 13.50 6.39 -13.46
C ILE A 28 13.62 7.83 -13.99
N GLY A 29 14.09 7.99 -15.21
CA GLY A 29 14.27 9.30 -15.82
C GLY A 29 12.95 9.94 -16.27
N HIS A 30 11.96 9.13 -16.59
CA HIS A 30 10.68 9.62 -17.13
C HIS A 30 9.55 8.61 -16.92
N VAL A 31 8.31 9.12 -16.72
CA VAL A 31 7.11 8.31 -16.53
C VAL A 31 6.01 8.83 -17.43
N GLY A 32 5.29 7.94 -18.09
CA GLY A 32 4.10 8.25 -18.89
C GLY A 32 2.94 7.31 -18.59
N ILE A 33 1.73 7.79 -18.83
CA ILE A 33 0.49 7.02 -18.72
C ILE A 33 0.03 6.64 -20.12
N TYR A 34 -0.20 5.37 -20.37
CA TYR A 34 -0.77 4.92 -21.63
C TYR A 34 -2.22 5.43 -21.79
N ALA A 35 -2.47 6.17 -22.85
CA ALA A 35 -3.76 6.83 -23.12
C ALA A 35 -4.61 6.09 -24.17
N GLY A 36 -4.14 4.95 -24.66
CA GLY A 36 -4.85 4.18 -25.69
C GLY A 36 -4.28 4.41 -27.10
N LYS A 37 -5.10 4.14 -28.10
CA LYS A 37 -4.72 4.35 -29.51
C LYS A 37 -5.37 5.61 -30.05
N ASP A 38 -4.63 6.30 -30.94
CA ASP A 38 -5.17 7.40 -31.73
C ASP A 38 -6.08 6.87 -32.87
N LYS A 39 -6.63 7.80 -33.65
CA LYS A 39 -7.48 7.48 -34.82
C LYS A 39 -6.79 6.67 -35.91
N ASP A 40 -5.44 6.70 -35.94
CA ASP A 40 -4.62 6.02 -36.94
C ASP A 40 -4.08 4.67 -36.39
N GLY A 41 -4.47 4.32 -35.14
CA GLY A 41 -4.11 3.07 -34.48
C GLY A 41 -2.75 3.07 -33.78
N ASN A 42 -2.08 4.23 -33.66
CA ASN A 42 -0.82 4.36 -32.96
C ASN A 42 -1.04 4.40 -31.44
N ASP A 43 -0.15 3.81 -30.68
CA ASP A 43 -0.16 3.90 -29.22
C ASP A 43 0.18 5.33 -28.77
N THR A 44 -0.60 5.87 -27.81
CA THR A 44 -0.45 7.22 -27.29
C THR A 44 -0.17 7.23 -25.80
N TRP A 45 0.58 8.24 -25.35
CA TRP A 45 1.08 8.39 -24.00
C TRP A 45 0.87 9.81 -23.48
N ILE A 46 0.36 9.95 -22.28
CA ILE A 46 0.34 11.22 -21.53
C ILE A 46 1.56 11.24 -20.62
N HIS A 47 2.41 12.24 -20.78
CA HIS A 47 3.60 12.39 -19.94
C HIS A 47 3.97 13.87 -19.77
N CYS A 48 4.87 14.15 -18.83
CA CYS A 48 5.40 15.48 -18.59
C CYS A 48 6.72 15.65 -19.33
N THR A 49 6.85 16.73 -20.11
CA THR A 49 8.12 17.17 -20.67
C THR A 49 8.70 18.29 -19.81
N GLY A 50 10.01 18.31 -19.57
CA GLY A 50 10.62 19.33 -18.71
C GLY A 50 10.57 20.74 -19.29
N GLY A 51 10.28 21.76 -18.48
CA GLY A 51 10.74 23.12 -18.72
C GLY A 51 9.73 24.18 -19.14
N SER A 52 8.42 23.93 -19.28
CA SER A 52 7.42 24.95 -19.53
C SER A 52 6.13 24.75 -18.74
N ILE A 53 5.25 25.78 -18.75
CA ILE A 53 4.01 25.77 -17.95
C ILE A 53 3.03 24.68 -18.40
N ASP A 54 3.03 24.29 -19.68
CA ASP A 54 2.15 23.27 -20.27
C ASP A 54 2.95 22.04 -20.66
N ASN A 55 3.60 21.42 -19.70
CA ASN A 55 4.48 20.30 -19.91
C ASN A 55 3.82 18.91 -19.80
N VAL A 56 2.49 18.84 -19.70
CA VAL A 56 1.71 17.61 -19.88
C VAL A 56 1.32 17.50 -21.35
N VAL A 57 1.87 16.52 -22.03
CA VAL A 57 1.66 16.31 -23.46
C VAL A 57 1.12 14.92 -23.76
N LEU A 58 0.36 14.84 -24.85
CA LEU A 58 -0.02 13.57 -25.47
C LEU A 58 0.89 13.34 -26.67
N THR A 59 1.64 12.24 -26.68
CA THR A 59 2.53 11.88 -27.78
C THR A 59 2.18 10.51 -28.32
N THR A 60 2.50 10.30 -29.61
CA THR A 60 2.41 8.99 -30.23
C THR A 60 3.72 8.22 -30.09
N GLU A 61 3.67 6.90 -30.31
CA GLU A 61 4.85 6.04 -30.32
C GLU A 61 5.95 6.51 -31.31
N ASN A 62 5.54 7.17 -32.41
CA ASN A 62 6.46 7.71 -33.42
C ASN A 62 7.14 9.01 -32.97
N GLU A 63 6.56 9.74 -32.03
CA GLU A 63 7.10 11.01 -31.53
C GLU A 63 7.99 10.82 -30.29
N TYR A 64 7.77 9.73 -29.54
CA TYR A 64 8.55 9.43 -28.35
C TYR A 64 8.71 7.92 -28.17
N ASP A 65 9.89 7.41 -28.39
CA ASP A 65 10.28 6.00 -28.24
C ASP A 65 10.98 5.70 -26.90
N GLY A 66 11.05 6.69 -26.02
CA GLY A 66 11.81 6.65 -24.77
C GLY A 66 11.21 5.77 -23.65
N PHE A 67 9.98 5.27 -23.80
CA PHE A 67 9.38 4.39 -22.80
C PHE A 67 9.90 2.96 -22.96
N GLN A 68 10.86 2.59 -22.13
CA GLN A 68 11.51 1.27 -22.17
C GLN A 68 10.74 0.21 -21.39
N TYR A 69 9.87 0.63 -20.44
CA TYR A 69 9.20 -0.24 -19.50
C TYR A 69 7.72 0.14 -19.36
N PHE A 70 6.86 -0.88 -19.34
CA PHE A 70 5.42 -0.72 -19.22
C PHE A 70 4.90 -1.44 -17.99
N TYR A 71 4.17 -0.73 -17.15
CA TYR A 71 3.50 -1.26 -15.97
C TYR A 71 2.02 -0.95 -16.03
N SER A 72 1.15 -1.95 -15.84
CA SER A 72 -0.28 -1.74 -15.67
C SER A 72 -0.62 -1.69 -14.18
N PRO A 73 -0.96 -0.54 -13.62
CA PRO A 73 -1.41 -0.46 -12.23
C PRO A 73 -2.77 -1.14 -12.02
N PHE A 74 -3.51 -1.42 -13.11
CA PHE A 74 -4.86 -1.98 -13.08
C PHE A 74 -4.92 -3.49 -13.38
N GLU A 75 -3.84 -4.11 -13.82
CA GLU A 75 -3.76 -5.57 -13.99
C GLU A 75 -3.54 -6.28 -12.64
N ASN A 76 -4.34 -5.96 -11.65
CA ASN A 76 -4.39 -6.71 -10.39
C ASN A 76 -5.25 -7.98 -10.48
N LYS A 77 -5.39 -8.59 -11.64
CA LYS A 77 -5.65 -10.02 -11.71
C LYS A 77 -4.31 -10.74 -11.52
N ARG A 78 -3.78 -10.70 -10.32
CA ARG A 78 -2.74 -11.62 -9.88
C ARG A 78 -3.33 -13.02 -9.91
N LYS A 79 -3.28 -13.67 -11.08
CA LYS A 79 -3.32 -15.13 -11.13
C LYS A 79 -2.14 -15.58 -10.28
N ASN A 80 -2.45 -16.25 -9.17
CA ASN A 80 -1.56 -17.07 -8.35
C ASN A 80 -0.07 -16.92 -8.70
N VAL A 81 0.57 -15.91 -8.14
CA VAL A 81 2.02 -15.93 -8.02
C VAL A 81 2.27 -16.91 -6.89
N SER A 82 2.58 -18.17 -7.26
CA SER A 82 3.22 -19.10 -6.34
C SER A 82 4.34 -18.37 -5.62
N ALA A 83 4.45 -18.62 -4.32
CA ALA A 83 5.42 -18.02 -3.41
C ALA A 83 6.85 -18.11 -4.00
N GLY A 84 7.26 -17.07 -4.74
CA GLY A 84 8.55 -16.92 -5.37
C GLY A 84 9.01 -15.49 -5.13
N ASN A 85 9.94 -15.34 -4.22
CA ASN A 85 10.82 -14.21 -3.98
C ASN A 85 10.16 -12.83 -4.12
N PHE A 86 9.45 -12.43 -3.09
CA PHE A 86 9.28 -11.02 -2.76
C PHE A 86 10.69 -10.43 -2.54
N LEU A 87 10.85 -9.16 -2.90
CA LEU A 87 12.07 -8.36 -2.70
C LEU A 87 12.80 -8.82 -1.43
N ASP A 88 14.08 -9.09 -1.56
CA ASP A 88 14.96 -9.37 -0.43
C ASP A 88 14.67 -8.34 0.67
N GLY A 89 14.34 -8.82 1.89
CA GLY A 89 13.93 -7.96 2.99
C GLY A 89 12.41 -7.86 3.25
N THR A 90 11.54 -8.61 2.57
CA THR A 90 10.12 -8.68 2.96
C THR A 90 9.84 -9.87 3.88
N LYS A 91 9.06 -9.62 4.94
CA LYS A 91 8.57 -10.67 5.83
C LYS A 91 7.06 -10.81 5.66
N VAL A 92 6.59 -12.01 5.34
CA VAL A 92 5.15 -12.33 5.28
C VAL A 92 4.72 -12.96 6.61
N ILE A 93 3.72 -12.35 7.25
CA ILE A 93 3.07 -12.87 8.45
C ILE A 93 1.66 -13.32 8.05
N LYS A 94 1.44 -14.62 7.97
CA LYS A 94 0.10 -15.19 7.83
C LYS A 94 -0.60 -15.11 9.17
N LEU A 95 -1.88 -14.73 9.17
CA LEU A 95 -2.65 -14.79 10.40
C LEU A 95 -2.85 -16.24 10.83
N PRO A 96 -2.57 -16.57 12.12
CA PRO A 96 -2.98 -17.84 12.69
C PRO A 96 -4.51 -17.89 12.84
N GLU A 97 -5.04 -19.03 13.22
CA GLU A 97 -6.42 -19.10 13.70
C GLU A 97 -6.52 -18.33 15.03
N LEU A 98 -7.35 -17.28 15.04
CA LEU A 98 -7.57 -16.41 16.20
C LEU A 98 -9.00 -16.59 16.67
N GLU A 99 -9.17 -17.11 17.87
CA GLU A 99 -10.49 -17.29 18.47
C GLU A 99 -11.22 -15.94 18.64
N GLY A 100 -12.43 -15.85 18.11
CA GLY A 100 -13.24 -14.62 18.16
C GLY A 100 -12.85 -13.55 17.13
N TYR A 101 -11.90 -13.79 16.23
CA TYR A 101 -11.58 -12.85 15.16
C TYR A 101 -12.78 -12.63 14.24
N ASN A 102 -13.27 -11.40 14.19
CA ASN A 102 -14.50 -11.04 13.48
C ASN A 102 -14.28 -10.56 12.04
N GLY A 103 -13.04 -10.45 11.57
CA GLY A 103 -12.69 -9.98 10.24
C GLY A 103 -12.79 -8.48 10.03
N LYS A 104 -13.28 -7.74 11.01
CA LYS A 104 -13.41 -6.28 10.94
C LYS A 104 -12.04 -5.59 11.09
N LYS A 105 -11.94 -4.39 10.53
CA LYS A 105 -10.90 -3.42 10.81
C LYS A 105 -11.53 -2.29 11.59
N THR A 106 -10.83 -1.76 12.58
CA THR A 106 -11.32 -0.67 13.41
C THR A 106 -10.40 0.54 13.31
N TYR A 107 -10.63 1.55 14.13
CA TYR A 107 -9.82 2.75 14.15
C TYR A 107 -9.42 3.14 15.57
N GLU A 108 -8.40 3.97 15.66
CA GLU A 108 -7.95 4.65 16.85
C GLU A 108 -7.70 6.13 16.54
N PRO A 109 -8.17 7.06 17.38
CA PRO A 109 -7.84 8.47 17.23
C PRO A 109 -6.33 8.69 17.37
N TYR A 110 -5.69 9.33 16.41
CA TYR A 110 -4.24 9.60 16.48
C TYR A 110 -3.87 10.50 17.66
N THR A 111 -4.82 11.26 18.19
CA THR A 111 -4.65 12.15 19.35
C THR A 111 -4.39 11.41 20.67
N THR A 112 -4.60 10.08 20.70
CA THR A 112 -4.20 9.23 21.84
C THR A 112 -2.69 9.12 21.99
N ILE A 113 -1.93 9.41 20.92
CA ILE A 113 -0.46 9.42 20.90
C ILE A 113 0.03 10.74 21.47
N THR A 114 0.20 10.84 22.78
CA THR A 114 0.51 12.08 23.49
C THR A 114 1.99 12.25 23.87
N SER A 115 2.76 11.18 23.88
CA SER A 115 4.16 11.21 24.30
C SER A 115 5.04 11.88 23.23
N VAL A 116 5.37 13.15 23.40
CA VAL A 116 6.10 13.99 22.44
C VAL A 116 7.49 13.45 22.05
N ASN A 117 8.09 12.63 22.90
CA ASN A 117 9.41 12.02 22.66
C ASN A 117 9.33 10.68 21.95
N SER A 118 8.13 10.08 21.82
CA SER A 118 7.95 8.79 21.17
C SER A 118 8.17 8.88 19.65
N TRP A 119 8.56 7.76 19.06
CA TRP A 119 8.65 7.64 17.60
C TRP A 119 7.29 7.78 16.93
N GLN A 120 6.22 7.29 17.56
CA GLN A 120 4.84 7.42 17.11
C GLN A 120 4.46 8.90 16.96
N TYR A 121 4.70 9.70 18.02
CA TYR A 121 4.40 11.14 17.99
C TYR A 121 5.19 11.86 16.91
N LYS A 122 6.51 11.61 16.81
CA LYS A 122 7.37 12.21 15.78
C LYS A 122 6.92 11.84 14.37
N LEU A 123 6.45 10.61 14.16
CA LEU A 123 5.93 10.16 12.87
C LEU A 123 4.60 10.87 12.55
N GLN A 124 3.71 11.06 13.55
CA GLN A 124 2.47 11.81 13.37
C GLN A 124 2.68 13.26 12.93
N GLN A 125 3.80 13.89 13.34
CA GLN A 125 4.13 15.26 12.89
C GLN A 125 4.46 15.34 11.39
N LYS A 126 4.84 14.24 10.76
CA LYS A 126 5.12 14.13 9.33
C LYS A 126 3.91 13.67 8.53
N ALA A 127 2.89 13.16 9.21
CA ALA A 127 1.67 12.64 8.60
C ALA A 127 0.67 13.77 8.28
N TYR A 128 -0.17 13.53 7.30
CA TYR A 128 -1.32 14.37 7.00
C TYR A 128 -2.61 13.59 7.20
N THR A 129 -3.73 14.30 7.38
CA THR A 129 -5.06 13.72 7.37
C THR A 129 -5.65 13.85 5.97
N ASN A 130 -6.15 12.76 5.38
CA ASN A 130 -6.87 12.82 4.11
C ASN A 130 -8.32 13.31 4.33
N GLU A 131 -9.07 13.48 3.25
CA GLU A 131 -10.46 13.97 3.25
C GLU A 131 -11.43 13.07 4.02
N ASP A 132 -11.11 11.79 4.18
CA ASP A 132 -11.92 10.80 4.89
C ASP A 132 -11.53 10.62 6.37
N GLY A 133 -10.55 11.38 6.85
CA GLY A 133 -10.08 11.37 8.22
C GLY A 133 -8.96 10.37 8.53
N PHE A 134 -8.43 9.63 7.55
CA PHE A 134 -7.30 8.75 7.80
C PHE A 134 -5.99 9.52 7.93
N ARG A 135 -5.15 9.12 8.90
CA ARG A 135 -3.77 9.59 8.96
C ARG A 135 -2.93 8.87 7.92
N MET A 136 -2.22 9.65 7.12
CA MET A 136 -1.47 9.18 5.96
C MET A 136 -0.03 9.65 6.01
N ILE A 137 0.87 8.81 5.51
CA ILE A 137 2.25 9.20 5.22
C ILE A 137 2.72 8.53 3.93
N ASN A 138 3.33 9.29 3.02
CA ASN A 138 3.80 8.79 1.72
C ASN A 138 2.72 8.03 0.93
N GLY A 139 1.43 8.47 1.00
CA GLY A 139 0.31 7.82 0.33
C GLY A 139 -0.16 6.50 0.95
N ARG A 140 0.34 6.15 2.15
CA ARG A 140 0.00 4.91 2.85
C ARG A 140 -0.79 5.21 4.13
N TYR A 141 -1.75 4.37 4.47
CA TYR A 141 -2.55 4.49 5.68
C TYR A 141 -1.72 4.18 6.93
N MET A 142 -1.82 5.01 7.95
CA MET A 142 -1.19 4.70 9.23
C MET A 142 -2.07 3.76 10.05
N ILE A 143 -1.47 2.72 10.61
CA ILE A 143 -2.17 1.70 11.40
C ILE A 143 -1.44 1.43 12.71
N ALA A 144 -2.18 0.95 13.70
CA ALA A 144 -1.66 0.30 14.91
C ALA A 144 -1.74 -1.22 14.75
N THR A 145 -0.68 -1.92 15.17
CA THR A 145 -0.58 -3.39 15.14
C THR A 145 -0.07 -3.93 16.48
N GLY A 146 -0.38 -5.18 16.79
CA GLY A 146 0.21 -5.91 17.91
C GLY A 146 1.66 -6.33 17.65
N SER A 147 2.38 -6.72 18.72
CA SER A 147 3.79 -7.14 18.68
C SER A 147 4.03 -8.37 17.82
N GLY A 148 3.05 -9.25 17.74
CA GLY A 148 3.10 -10.43 16.87
C GLY A 148 3.16 -10.11 15.39
N VAL A 149 2.78 -8.88 15.00
CA VAL A 149 2.99 -8.36 13.64
C VAL A 149 4.32 -7.61 13.59
N SER A 150 4.43 -6.47 14.26
CA SER A 150 5.66 -5.71 14.44
C SER A 150 5.44 -4.49 15.33
N HIS A 151 6.48 -4.09 16.08
CA HIS A 151 6.55 -2.84 16.84
C HIS A 151 7.37 -1.75 16.14
N ASP A 152 7.83 -1.98 14.91
CA ASP A 152 8.75 -1.06 14.21
C ASP A 152 7.99 0.14 13.67
N ILE A 153 7.90 1.20 14.46
CA ILE A 153 7.20 2.44 14.08
C ILE A 153 7.82 3.04 12.81
N GLY A 154 6.97 3.37 11.85
CA GLY A 154 7.38 3.85 10.53
C GLY A 154 7.60 2.75 9.50
N ARG A 155 7.64 1.48 9.88
CA ARG A 155 7.84 0.38 8.95
C ARG A 155 6.68 0.28 7.96
N TYR A 156 7.01 0.11 6.69
CA TYR A 156 6.00 -0.14 5.66
C TYR A 156 5.44 -1.55 5.79
N ILE A 157 4.13 -1.64 5.66
CA ILE A 157 3.38 -2.89 5.80
C ILE A 157 2.20 -2.85 4.85
N ASP A 158 1.85 -3.99 4.25
CA ASP A 158 0.60 -4.15 3.52
C ASP A 158 -0.32 -5.08 4.29
N ILE A 159 -1.60 -4.70 4.39
CA ILE A 159 -2.67 -5.58 4.83
C ILE A 159 -3.19 -6.31 3.58
N VAL A 160 -3.23 -7.63 3.61
CA VAL A 160 -3.78 -8.43 2.51
C VAL A 160 -5.07 -9.08 2.97
N LEU A 161 -6.15 -8.83 2.23
CA LEU A 161 -7.47 -9.38 2.50
C LEU A 161 -7.69 -10.70 1.77
N GLU A 162 -8.65 -11.49 2.25
CA GLU A 162 -9.02 -12.79 1.68
C GLU A 162 -9.48 -12.69 0.22
N ASN A 163 -10.18 -11.60 -0.14
CA ASN A 163 -10.60 -11.31 -1.52
C ASN A 163 -9.44 -10.84 -2.44
N GLY A 164 -8.21 -10.81 -1.93
CA GLY A 164 -7.02 -10.38 -2.68
C GLY A 164 -6.73 -8.88 -2.65
N THR A 165 -7.59 -8.06 -2.06
CA THR A 165 -7.34 -6.63 -1.89
C THR A 165 -6.10 -6.41 -1.03
N VAL A 166 -5.25 -5.47 -1.45
CA VAL A 166 -4.05 -5.06 -0.72
C VAL A 166 -4.22 -3.61 -0.28
N ILE A 167 -4.10 -3.36 1.02
CA ILE A 167 -4.17 -2.02 1.61
C ILE A 167 -2.76 -1.60 2.02
N PRO A 168 -2.16 -0.63 1.34
CA PRO A 168 -0.82 -0.16 1.67
C PRO A 168 -0.84 0.68 2.96
N CYS A 169 -0.06 0.25 3.95
CA CYS A 169 -0.02 0.86 5.27
C CYS A 169 1.40 1.19 5.75
N VAL A 170 1.47 1.92 6.84
CA VAL A 170 2.67 2.19 7.65
C VAL A 170 2.31 1.94 9.11
N ILE A 171 3.19 1.30 9.88
CA ILE A 171 3.00 1.13 11.31
C ILE A 171 3.18 2.50 11.98
N GLY A 172 2.07 3.07 12.45
CA GLY A 172 2.03 4.37 13.10
C GLY A 172 1.97 4.29 14.62
N ASP A 173 1.50 3.15 15.13
CA ASP A 173 1.44 2.86 16.55
C ASP A 173 1.59 1.36 16.82
N ALA A 174 1.91 0.99 18.06
CA ALA A 174 2.07 -0.38 18.52
C ALA A 174 1.15 -0.64 19.72
N LYS A 175 0.36 -1.70 19.64
CA LYS A 175 -0.49 -2.14 20.75
C LYS A 175 0.33 -2.81 21.83
N ASP A 176 0.05 -2.47 23.09
CA ASP A 176 0.58 -3.17 24.23
C ASP A 176 0.07 -4.63 24.27
N ASP A 177 0.93 -5.57 24.58
CA ASP A 177 0.61 -7.00 24.68
C ASP A 177 -0.51 -7.27 25.70
N ALA A 178 -0.64 -6.43 26.72
CA ALA A 178 -1.74 -6.50 27.65
C ALA A 178 -3.12 -6.30 26.99
N HIS A 179 -3.16 -5.61 25.85
CA HIS A 179 -4.37 -5.31 25.10
C HIS A 179 -4.62 -6.22 23.90
N THR A 180 -3.74 -7.19 23.64
CA THR A 180 -3.85 -8.17 22.56
C THR A 180 -4.10 -9.58 23.09
N ASP A 181 -4.39 -10.52 22.17
CA ASP A 181 -4.49 -11.94 22.51
C ASP A 181 -3.20 -12.44 23.18
N GLN A 182 -3.32 -13.46 24.03
CA GLN A 182 -2.19 -13.92 24.86
C GLN A 182 -1.20 -14.82 24.10
N GLU A 183 -1.61 -15.42 23.01
CA GLU A 183 -0.82 -16.41 22.30
C GLU A 183 0.04 -15.79 21.22
N PHE A 184 -0.56 -14.93 20.38
CA PHE A 184 0.10 -14.40 19.18
C PHE A 184 0.40 -12.91 19.28
N HIS A 185 -0.23 -12.20 20.21
CA HIS A 185 -0.15 -10.73 20.34
C HIS A 185 -0.49 -9.98 19.04
N ILE A 186 -1.48 -10.47 18.30
CA ILE A 186 -1.91 -9.93 17.00
C ILE A 186 -3.29 -9.26 17.10
N MET A 187 -4.26 -9.95 17.71
CA MET A 187 -5.65 -9.49 17.77
C MET A 187 -5.91 -8.70 19.06
N THR A 188 -6.58 -7.56 18.92
CA THR A 188 -6.98 -6.75 20.08
C THR A 188 -8.09 -7.44 20.89
N LYS A 189 -7.96 -7.45 22.21
CA LYS A 189 -8.96 -8.05 23.13
C LYS A 189 -10.33 -7.39 23.06
N LYS A 190 -10.36 -6.07 22.84
CA LYS A 190 -11.59 -5.27 22.90
C LYS A 190 -12.38 -5.32 21.59
N SER A 191 -11.72 -5.13 20.46
CA SER A 191 -12.37 -4.99 19.16
C SER A 191 -12.31 -6.24 18.32
N HIS A 192 -11.53 -7.26 18.75
CA HIS A 192 -11.32 -8.51 18.02
C HIS A 192 -10.87 -8.27 16.58
N CYS A 193 -10.07 -7.23 16.35
CA CYS A 193 -9.45 -6.89 15.06
C CYS A 193 -7.94 -7.06 15.13
N VAL A 194 -7.31 -7.16 13.97
CA VAL A 194 -5.85 -7.37 13.85
C VAL A 194 -5.12 -6.12 13.38
N SER A 195 -5.85 -5.06 13.08
CA SER A 195 -5.30 -3.74 12.73
C SER A 195 -6.32 -2.64 13.05
N GLU A 196 -5.85 -1.50 13.53
CA GLU A 196 -6.65 -0.30 13.77
C GLU A 196 -6.05 0.85 12.97
N PHE A 197 -6.87 1.52 12.15
CA PHE A 197 -6.43 2.69 11.39
C PHE A 197 -6.28 3.89 12.32
N LEU A 198 -5.19 4.64 12.19
CA LEU A 198 -5.05 5.91 12.89
C LEU A 198 -5.84 6.98 12.13
N VAL A 199 -6.73 7.66 12.84
CA VAL A 199 -7.66 8.61 12.24
C VAL A 199 -7.70 9.94 13.00
N ASP A 200 -8.08 10.99 12.30
CA ASP A 200 -8.53 12.24 12.85
C ASP A 200 -10.06 12.23 12.93
N THR A 201 -10.59 12.02 14.13
CA THR A 201 -12.03 11.92 14.35
C THR A 201 -12.80 13.22 14.12
N SER A 202 -12.10 14.36 14.04
CA SER A 202 -12.73 15.65 13.71
C SER A 202 -13.04 15.81 12.23
N VAL A 203 -12.38 15.02 11.36
CA VAL A 203 -12.54 15.02 9.91
C VAL A 203 -13.22 13.74 9.41
N MET A 204 -13.11 12.66 10.20
CA MET A 204 -13.59 11.34 9.84
C MET A 204 -15.06 11.34 9.44
N ASN A 205 -15.40 10.57 8.38
CA ASN A 205 -16.79 10.35 7.97
C ASN A 205 -17.65 9.88 9.17
N PRO A 206 -18.76 10.57 9.46
CA PRO A 206 -19.61 10.27 10.63
C PRO A 206 -20.15 8.83 10.64
N ASP A 207 -20.48 8.25 9.48
CA ASP A 207 -21.03 6.89 9.40
C ASP A 207 -19.96 5.84 9.76
N LEU A 208 -18.72 6.06 9.34
CA LEU A 208 -17.59 5.22 9.72
C LEU A 208 -17.28 5.36 11.20
N GLN A 209 -17.36 6.59 11.74
CA GLN A 209 -17.14 6.86 13.15
C GLN A 209 -18.21 6.17 14.01
N LEU A 210 -19.47 6.26 13.62
CA LEU A 210 -20.60 5.64 14.32
C LEU A 210 -20.52 4.11 14.28
N SER A 211 -20.19 3.53 13.13
CA SER A 211 -20.10 2.07 12.97
C SER A 211 -18.87 1.47 13.67
N GLY A 212 -17.79 2.23 13.82
CA GLY A 212 -16.49 1.76 14.29
C GLY A 212 -15.83 0.72 13.37
N ASN A 213 -16.44 0.45 12.21
CA ASN A 213 -16.02 -0.60 11.29
C ASN A 213 -15.44 -0.04 9.99
N MET A 214 -14.12 0.05 9.92
CA MET A 214 -13.42 0.56 8.74
C MET A 214 -13.51 -0.36 7.52
N SER A 215 -14.02 -1.60 7.68
CA SER A 215 -14.34 -2.46 6.55
C SER A 215 -15.45 -1.90 5.66
N ASN A 216 -16.27 -0.99 6.19
CA ASN A 216 -17.35 -0.32 5.46
C ASN A 216 -16.89 0.88 4.64
N TYR A 217 -15.60 1.25 4.72
CA TYR A 217 -15.07 2.40 3.98
C TYR A 217 -15.15 2.22 2.47
N ARG A 218 -14.90 1.01 2.00
CA ARG A 218 -15.00 0.62 0.58
C ARG A 218 -15.50 -0.82 0.49
N GLU A 219 -16.22 -1.14 -0.57
CA GLU A 219 -16.74 -2.48 -0.80
C GLU A 219 -15.63 -3.55 -0.76
N GLU A 220 -14.51 -3.28 -1.43
CA GLU A 220 -13.38 -4.20 -1.48
C GLU A 220 -12.67 -4.40 -0.12
N TRP A 221 -12.93 -3.51 0.86
CA TRP A 221 -12.39 -3.66 2.22
C TRP A 221 -13.25 -4.56 3.10
N ASN A 222 -14.47 -4.91 2.66
CA ASN A 222 -15.35 -5.80 3.40
C ASN A 222 -14.97 -7.28 3.22
N SER A 223 -13.75 -7.61 3.62
CA SER A 223 -13.16 -8.95 3.60
C SER A 223 -12.17 -9.09 4.76
N LYS A 224 -11.93 -10.31 5.21
CA LYS A 224 -11.02 -10.58 6.34
C LYS A 224 -9.57 -10.30 5.97
N VAL A 225 -8.78 -9.85 6.94
CA VAL A 225 -7.32 -9.84 6.81
C VAL A 225 -6.82 -11.29 6.92
N VAL A 226 -5.96 -11.71 6.00
CA VAL A 226 -5.39 -13.07 6.01
C VAL A 226 -3.87 -13.07 6.21
N LYS A 227 -3.20 -11.96 5.91
CA LYS A 227 -1.76 -11.81 6.14
C LYS A 227 -1.34 -10.35 6.10
N PHE A 228 -0.16 -10.11 6.65
CA PHE A 228 0.60 -8.88 6.50
C PHE A 228 1.87 -9.13 5.67
N ILE A 229 2.29 -8.13 4.91
CA ILE A 229 3.59 -8.11 4.22
C ILE A 229 4.37 -6.92 4.77
N LEU A 230 5.44 -7.19 5.52
CA LEU A 230 6.33 -6.18 6.08
C LEU A 230 7.49 -5.94 5.12
N TYR A 231 7.88 -4.69 4.95
CA TYR A 231 8.99 -4.27 4.11
C TYR A 231 10.14 -3.77 4.98
N ASP A 232 11.39 -3.87 4.53
CA ASP A 232 12.53 -3.30 5.25
C ASP A 232 12.60 -1.77 5.14
N LYS A 233 11.65 -1.17 4.43
CA LYS A 233 11.54 0.27 4.25
C LYS A 233 10.82 0.92 5.41
N ILE A 234 11.37 2.02 5.91
CA ILE A 234 10.83 2.83 7.00
C ILE A 234 10.47 4.22 6.45
N ALA A 235 9.29 4.74 6.84
CA ALA A 235 8.88 6.11 6.58
C ALA A 235 9.67 7.04 7.50
N GLY A 236 10.40 7.99 6.92
CA GLY A 236 11.26 8.91 7.65
C GLY A 236 11.26 10.31 7.07
#